data_2b1094ed61abe1c585ed79520f9cb34e
#
_entry.id   2b1094ed61abe1c585ed79520f9cb34e
#
_cell.length_a   1.000
_cell.length_b   1.000
_cell.length_c   1.000
_cell.angle_alpha   90.00
_cell.angle_beta   90.00
_cell.angle_gamma   90.00
#
_symmetry.space_group_name_H-M   'P 1'
#
loop_
_entity.id
_entity.type
_entity.pdbx_description
1 polymer ?
#
loop_
_entity_poly.entity_id
_entity_poly.type
_entity_poly.pdbx_seq_one_letter_code
_entity_poly.pdbx_strand_id
1 'polypeptide(L)'
;MQTIAAIENLDTHLFVKESFNAIKNDKPHSAMVHGIHKKIIKACIWINIFFLSIYVLKNPVRAFRVMKKLKDLRDNFRDNHSILKYAKAGNKYYYTSNAPGWPSKAFSKYISNNLRKLDAPFSYIALDTILFGITKKCGYQCEHCFEWNALNKPETLSRGNLLSIIHSFQDMGITQVQLSGGEPLNRFDDIIYILQNIKKGTEVWLYTSGYHFTEER
;
A
#
# COMPACT_ATOMS: atom_id res chain seq x y z
N MET A 1 -5.89 24.37 -9.30
CA MET A 1 -6.89 23.28 -9.41
C MET A 1 -6.89 22.58 -10.78
N GLN A 2 -5.95 22.88 -11.67
CA GLN A 2 -5.88 22.32 -13.04
C GLN A 2 -4.80 21.20 -13.24
N THR A 3 -4.00 20.89 -12.23
CA THR A 3 -2.87 19.95 -12.38
C THR A 3 -3.22 18.50 -12.02
N ILE A 4 -4.41 18.22 -11.51
CA ILE A 4 -4.83 16.85 -11.13
C ILE A 4 -5.61 16.15 -12.27
N ALA A 5 -6.18 16.89 -13.19
CA ALA A 5 -6.96 16.34 -14.31
C ALA A 5 -6.09 15.76 -15.45
N ALA A 6 -4.81 16.15 -15.53
CA ALA A 6 -3.91 15.73 -16.62
C ALA A 6 -3.33 14.31 -16.45
N ILE A 7 -3.50 13.69 -15.27
CA ILE A 7 -2.99 12.33 -14.99
C ILE A 7 -4.04 11.25 -15.33
N GLU A 8 -5.28 11.64 -15.60
CA GLU A 8 -6.38 10.70 -15.84
C GLU A 8 -6.42 10.08 -17.23
N ASN A 9 -5.63 10.59 -18.20
CA ASN A 9 -5.61 10.12 -19.58
C ASN A 9 -4.21 9.70 -20.07
N LEU A 10 -3.25 9.48 -19.21
CA LEU A 10 -1.97 8.93 -19.64
C LEU A 10 -2.13 7.43 -19.90
N ASP A 11 -1.73 7.02 -21.10
CA ASP A 11 -1.54 5.63 -21.48
C ASP A 11 -0.67 4.96 -20.40
N THR A 12 -1.29 4.10 -19.59
CA THR A 12 -0.65 3.48 -18.41
C THR A 12 0.54 2.62 -18.81
N HIS A 13 0.56 2.12 -20.06
CA HIS A 13 1.70 1.38 -20.60
C HIS A 13 2.92 2.29 -20.83
N LEU A 14 2.68 3.50 -21.32
CA LEU A 14 3.72 4.52 -21.49
C LEU A 14 4.21 5.01 -20.12
N PHE A 15 3.30 5.24 -19.18
CA PHE A 15 3.63 5.68 -17.81
C PHE A 15 4.46 4.65 -17.03
N VAL A 16 4.13 3.36 -17.14
CA VAL A 16 4.92 2.29 -16.52
C VAL A 16 6.30 2.22 -17.19
N LYS A 17 6.36 2.29 -18.52
CA LYS A 17 7.61 2.26 -19.29
C LYS A 17 8.46 3.53 -19.04
N GLU A 18 7.86 4.69 -18.98
CA GLU A 18 8.53 5.97 -18.64
C GLU A 18 8.98 6.00 -17.19
N SER A 19 8.20 5.46 -16.26
CA SER A 19 8.59 5.32 -14.85
C SER A 19 9.77 4.37 -14.70
N PHE A 20 9.83 3.27 -15.44
CA PHE A 20 10.98 2.38 -15.48
C PHE A 20 12.21 3.03 -16.14
N ASN A 21 12.02 3.78 -17.22
CA ASN A 21 13.11 4.53 -17.86
C ASN A 21 13.62 5.68 -17.00
N ALA A 22 12.77 6.33 -16.24
CA ALA A 22 13.14 7.34 -15.24
C ALA A 22 13.96 6.72 -14.09
N ILE A 23 13.63 5.50 -13.65
CA ILE A 23 14.43 4.75 -12.66
C ILE A 23 15.83 4.43 -13.21
N LYS A 24 15.96 4.22 -14.52
CA LYS A 24 17.24 3.91 -15.18
C LYS A 24 18.17 5.11 -15.29
N ASN A 25 17.65 6.32 -15.41
CA ASN A 25 18.41 7.54 -15.69
C ASN A 25 18.56 8.49 -14.49
N ASP A 26 17.87 8.26 -13.39
CA ASP A 26 17.92 9.12 -12.21
C ASP A 26 18.43 8.34 -10.99
N LYS A 27 19.16 9.07 -10.12
CA LYS A 27 19.52 8.58 -8.78
C LYS A 27 18.27 8.03 -8.11
N PRO A 28 18.35 6.95 -7.34
CA PRO A 28 17.16 6.32 -6.77
C PRO A 28 16.29 7.37 -6.09
N HIS A 29 15.08 7.58 -6.61
CA HIS A 29 14.09 8.53 -6.08
C HIS A 29 13.59 8.16 -4.67
N SER A 30 14.19 7.15 -4.06
CA SER A 30 13.94 6.76 -2.69
C SER A 30 15.01 7.36 -1.78
N ALA A 31 14.58 8.14 -0.81
CA ALA A 31 15.45 8.72 0.22
C ALA A 31 15.00 8.29 1.60
N MET A 32 15.96 8.10 2.50
CA MET A 32 15.65 7.91 3.92
C MET A 32 15.55 9.25 4.62
N VAL A 33 14.41 9.52 5.22
CA VAL A 33 14.12 10.75 5.95
C VAL A 33 14.34 10.52 7.45
N HIS A 34 15.23 11.29 8.04
CA HIS A 34 15.60 11.21 9.45
C HIS A 34 15.73 12.61 10.09
N GLY A 35 16.11 12.66 11.37
CA GLY A 35 16.38 13.91 12.07
C GLY A 35 15.19 14.86 12.12
N ILE A 36 15.44 16.15 11.86
CA ILE A 36 14.44 17.22 11.93
C ILE A 36 13.38 17.07 10.82
N HIS A 37 13.77 16.68 9.61
CA HIS A 37 12.82 16.46 8.50
C HIS A 37 11.79 15.39 8.87
N LYS A 38 12.20 14.27 9.49
CA LYS A 38 11.28 13.27 9.99
C LYS A 38 10.30 13.84 11.02
N LYS A 39 10.77 14.70 11.94
CA LYS A 39 9.90 15.34 12.94
C LYS A 39 8.84 16.22 12.28
N ILE A 40 9.22 17.00 11.26
CA ILE A 40 8.30 17.83 10.48
C ILE A 40 7.26 16.98 9.78
N ILE A 41 7.70 15.95 9.02
CA ILE A 41 6.77 15.05 8.31
C ILE A 41 5.81 14.35 9.29
N LYS A 42 6.32 13.89 10.44
CA LYS A 42 5.49 13.30 11.49
C LYS A 42 4.43 14.29 11.99
N ALA A 43 4.79 15.55 12.21
CA ALA A 43 3.84 16.60 12.62
C ALA A 43 2.77 16.83 11.53
N CYS A 44 3.17 16.95 10.27
CA CYS A 44 2.25 17.11 9.13
C CYS A 44 1.26 15.93 9.03
N ILE A 45 1.74 14.68 9.18
CA ILE A 45 0.89 13.49 9.20
C ILE A 45 -0.14 13.59 10.33
N TRP A 46 0.26 13.96 11.54
CA TRP A 46 -0.66 14.06 12.67
C TRP A 46 -1.67 15.20 12.53
N ILE A 47 -1.25 16.35 11.98
CA ILE A 47 -2.16 17.44 11.63
C ILE A 47 -3.19 16.97 10.60
N ASN A 48 -2.75 16.26 9.57
CA ASN A 48 -3.66 15.69 8.58
C ASN A 48 -4.64 14.69 9.20
N ILE A 49 -4.17 13.77 10.08
CA ILE A 49 -5.02 12.84 10.81
C ILE A 49 -6.03 13.57 11.69
N PHE A 50 -5.63 14.67 12.33
CA PHE A 50 -6.52 15.48 13.16
C PHE A 50 -7.68 16.06 12.35
N PHE A 51 -7.40 16.75 11.25
CA PHE A 51 -8.46 17.30 10.40
C PHE A 51 -9.34 16.20 9.79
N LEU A 52 -8.73 15.09 9.37
CA LEU A 52 -9.46 13.94 8.87
C LEU A 52 -10.37 13.33 9.94
N SER A 53 -9.94 13.26 11.20
CA SER A 53 -10.75 12.73 12.30
C SER A 53 -11.98 13.60 12.57
N ILE A 54 -11.85 14.93 12.53
CA ILE A 54 -13.01 15.85 12.65
C ILE A 54 -13.97 15.65 11.49
N TYR A 55 -13.44 15.56 10.26
CA TYR A 55 -14.26 15.35 9.07
C TYR A 55 -15.03 14.03 9.10
N VAL A 56 -14.37 12.92 9.51
CA VAL A 56 -14.97 11.58 9.55
C VAL A 56 -15.97 11.42 10.68
N LEU A 57 -15.64 11.91 11.88
CA LEU A 57 -16.44 11.70 13.09
C LEU A 57 -17.44 12.84 13.35
N LYS A 58 -17.31 13.96 12.63
CA LYS A 58 -18.20 15.13 12.69
C LYS A 58 -18.42 15.69 14.12
N ASN A 59 -17.51 15.37 15.03
CA ASN A 59 -17.56 15.83 16.42
C ASN A 59 -16.12 15.97 16.95
N PRO A 60 -15.67 17.18 17.32
CA PRO A 60 -14.27 17.42 17.71
C PRO A 60 -13.88 16.72 19.01
N VAL A 61 -14.78 16.60 19.99
CA VAL A 61 -14.52 15.89 21.25
C VAL A 61 -14.31 14.39 21.00
N ARG A 62 -15.19 13.82 20.17
CA ARG A 62 -15.11 12.42 19.76
C ARG A 62 -13.85 12.17 18.94
N ALA A 63 -13.52 13.08 18.02
CA ALA A 63 -12.29 13.03 17.22
C ALA A 63 -11.03 13.00 18.11
N PHE A 64 -10.93 13.88 19.08
CA PHE A 64 -9.82 13.91 20.02
C PHE A 64 -9.67 12.60 20.81
N ARG A 65 -10.78 12.06 21.32
CA ARG A 65 -10.81 10.79 22.06
C ARG A 65 -10.32 9.62 21.19
N VAL A 66 -10.81 9.54 19.94
CA VAL A 66 -10.43 8.46 19.00
C VAL A 66 -8.98 8.60 18.56
N MET A 67 -8.51 9.81 18.33
CA MET A 67 -7.08 10.05 18.03
C MET A 67 -6.16 9.61 19.17
N LYS A 68 -6.55 9.85 20.43
CA LYS A 68 -5.79 9.36 21.59
C LYS A 68 -5.72 7.83 21.55
N LYS A 69 -6.85 7.15 21.36
CA LYS A 69 -6.87 5.68 21.19
C LYS A 69 -5.97 5.20 20.04
N LEU A 70 -6.02 5.87 18.89
CA LEU A 70 -5.19 5.53 17.73
C LEU A 70 -3.70 5.67 18.05
N LYS A 71 -3.34 6.72 18.78
CA LYS A 71 -1.95 6.92 19.22
C LYS A 71 -1.52 5.83 20.22
N ASP A 72 -2.32 5.53 21.21
CA ASP A 72 -2.03 4.53 22.24
C ASP A 72 -1.88 3.14 21.61
N LEU A 73 -2.78 2.74 20.69
CA LEU A 73 -2.66 1.47 19.96
C LEU A 73 -1.37 1.39 19.16
N ARG A 74 -1.01 2.46 18.47
CA ARG A 74 0.23 2.51 17.69
C ARG A 74 1.46 2.40 18.58
N ASP A 75 1.47 3.10 19.70
CA ASP A 75 2.61 3.13 20.61
C ASP A 75 2.75 1.76 21.31
N ASN A 76 1.64 1.14 21.73
CA ASN A 76 1.62 -0.22 22.27
C ASN A 76 2.08 -1.28 21.27
N PHE A 77 1.63 -1.20 20.02
CA PHE A 77 2.06 -2.14 18.95
C PHE A 77 3.57 -2.12 18.70
N ARG A 78 4.24 -1.06 19.09
CA ARG A 78 5.70 -0.87 18.92
C ARG A 78 6.48 -0.98 20.22
N ASP A 79 5.90 -1.47 21.27
CA ASP A 79 6.51 -1.45 22.60
C ASP A 79 7.13 -0.07 22.93
N ASN A 80 6.44 1.01 22.58
CA ASN A 80 6.88 2.40 22.68
C ASN A 80 8.14 2.77 21.87
N HIS A 81 8.64 1.89 21.01
CA HIS A 81 9.78 2.23 20.16
C HIS A 81 9.42 3.27 19.09
N SER A 82 10.30 4.25 18.93
CA SER A 82 10.14 5.26 17.89
C SER A 82 10.62 4.75 16.52
N ILE A 83 9.88 5.07 15.46
CA ILE A 83 10.38 4.87 14.11
C ILE A 83 11.60 5.77 13.90
N LEU A 84 12.73 5.18 13.56
CA LEU A 84 13.99 5.92 13.37
C LEU A 84 14.00 6.71 12.06
N LYS A 85 13.50 6.13 10.98
CA LYS A 85 13.54 6.68 9.61
C LYS A 85 12.20 6.51 8.91
N TYR A 86 11.88 7.39 7.96
CA TYR A 86 10.82 7.20 6.98
C TYR A 86 11.46 6.98 5.61
N ALA A 87 10.88 6.10 4.81
CA ALA A 87 11.25 6.00 3.41
C ALA A 87 10.44 7.04 2.61
N LYS A 88 11.10 7.77 1.71
CA LYS A 88 10.45 8.63 0.73
C LYS A 88 10.56 7.96 -0.64
N ALA A 89 9.45 7.73 -1.31
CA ALA A 89 9.41 7.26 -2.70
C ALA A 89 8.47 8.17 -3.49
N GLY A 90 9.01 8.84 -4.50
CA GLY A 90 8.30 9.91 -5.20
C GLY A 90 7.89 11.02 -4.23
N ASN A 91 6.61 11.36 -4.23
CA ASN A 91 6.03 12.37 -3.35
C ASN A 91 5.43 11.82 -2.04
N LYS A 92 5.62 10.53 -1.76
CA LYS A 92 5.03 9.85 -0.60
C LYS A 92 6.08 9.48 0.45
N TYR A 93 5.64 9.43 1.70
CA TYR A 93 6.43 9.01 2.85
C TYR A 93 5.83 7.74 3.45
N TYR A 94 6.68 6.75 3.68
CA TYR A 94 6.34 5.44 4.22
C TYR A 94 7.02 5.24 5.56
N TYR A 95 6.25 4.84 6.55
CA TYR A 95 6.75 4.54 7.90
C TYR A 95 6.55 3.07 8.31
N THR A 96 5.84 2.31 7.48
CA THR A 96 5.60 0.87 7.61
C THR A 96 5.19 0.31 6.26
N SER A 97 5.39 -0.99 6.05
CA SER A 97 4.89 -1.72 4.87
C SER A 97 3.38 -2.02 4.94
N ASN A 98 2.77 -1.91 6.14
CA ASN A 98 1.37 -2.28 6.37
C ASN A 98 0.41 -1.09 6.34
N ALA A 99 0.85 0.06 5.83
CA ALA A 99 0.02 1.24 5.63
C ALA A 99 0.41 1.94 4.33
N PRO A 100 -0.57 2.49 3.60
CA PRO A 100 -0.29 3.28 2.40
C PRO A 100 0.60 4.51 2.69
N GLY A 101 1.34 4.94 1.68
CA GLY A 101 2.20 6.12 1.78
C GLY A 101 1.41 7.43 1.93
N TRP A 102 1.90 8.33 2.78
CA TRP A 102 1.35 9.69 2.97
C TRP A 102 2.17 10.71 2.15
N PRO A 103 1.52 11.71 1.49
CA PRO A 103 0.07 11.89 1.31
C PRO A 103 -0.49 11.04 0.16
N SER A 104 -1.66 10.43 0.36
CA SER A 104 -2.40 9.73 -0.70
C SER A 104 -3.87 9.52 -0.36
N LYS A 105 -4.70 9.24 -1.37
CA LYS A 105 -6.11 8.85 -1.17
C LYS A 105 -6.22 7.53 -0.40
N ALA A 106 -5.32 6.56 -0.67
CA ALA A 106 -5.24 5.29 0.04
C ALA A 106 -4.95 5.50 1.54
N PHE A 107 -3.98 6.38 1.88
CA PHE A 107 -3.68 6.75 3.26
C PHE A 107 -4.88 7.37 3.97
N SER A 108 -5.55 8.33 3.32
CA SER A 108 -6.73 8.98 3.91
C SER A 108 -7.86 7.99 4.15
N LYS A 109 -8.10 7.05 3.22
CA LYS A 109 -9.08 5.96 3.38
C LYS A 109 -8.68 5.02 4.53
N TYR A 110 -7.41 4.61 4.58
CA TYR A 110 -6.84 3.78 5.64
C TYR A 110 -7.08 4.39 7.02
N ILE A 111 -6.71 5.66 7.22
CA ILE A 111 -6.93 6.36 8.48
C ILE A 111 -8.42 6.47 8.79
N SER A 112 -9.26 6.81 7.81
CA SER A 112 -10.71 6.91 7.99
C SER A 112 -11.32 5.58 8.46
N ASN A 113 -10.90 4.45 7.88
CA ASN A 113 -11.32 3.13 8.31
C ASN A 113 -10.93 2.85 9.77
N ASN A 114 -9.68 3.14 10.12
CA ASN A 114 -9.18 2.93 11.48
C ASN A 114 -9.88 3.83 12.52
N LEU A 115 -10.16 5.10 12.17
CA LEU A 115 -10.93 5.99 13.04
C LEU A 115 -12.34 5.45 13.30
N ARG A 116 -13.04 4.95 12.27
CA ARG A 116 -14.38 4.36 12.40
C ARG A 116 -14.37 3.07 13.23
N LYS A 117 -13.37 2.20 13.01
CA LYS A 117 -13.18 0.97 13.82
C LYS A 117 -13.00 1.31 15.31
N LEU A 118 -12.20 2.32 15.62
CA LEU A 118 -11.92 2.73 17.00
C LEU A 118 -13.10 3.42 17.67
N ASP A 119 -13.91 4.10 16.89
CA ASP A 119 -15.09 4.80 17.36
C ASP A 119 -16.26 3.86 17.61
N ALA A 120 -16.49 2.89 16.71
CA ALA A 120 -17.59 1.92 16.77
C ALA A 120 -17.09 0.51 16.38
N PRO A 121 -16.32 -0.17 17.25
CA PRO A 121 -15.60 -1.38 16.91
C PRO A 121 -16.49 -2.57 16.50
N PHE A 122 -17.74 -2.61 16.95
CA PHE A 122 -18.69 -3.68 16.60
C PHE A 122 -19.60 -3.34 15.41
N SER A 123 -19.59 -2.09 14.97
CA SER A 123 -20.49 -1.60 13.90
C SER A 123 -19.78 -1.36 12.58
N TYR A 124 -18.45 -1.35 12.56
CA TYR A 124 -17.67 -1.06 11.36
C TYR A 124 -16.55 -2.08 11.16
N ILE A 125 -16.72 -2.90 10.14
CA ILE A 125 -15.73 -3.89 9.71
C ILE A 125 -15.16 -3.43 8.38
N ALA A 126 -13.85 -3.20 8.34
CA ALA A 126 -13.12 -2.97 7.09
C ALA A 126 -11.77 -3.68 7.17
N LEU A 127 -11.38 -4.30 6.08
CA LEU A 127 -10.02 -4.79 5.91
C LEU A 127 -9.12 -3.63 5.47
N ASP A 128 -7.89 -3.59 5.94
CA ASP A 128 -6.95 -2.54 5.55
C ASP A 128 -6.01 -3.03 4.43
N THR A 129 -5.48 -4.22 4.58
CA THR A 129 -4.47 -4.81 3.70
C THR A 129 -4.78 -6.27 3.45
N ILE A 130 -4.55 -6.73 2.23
CA ILE A 130 -4.50 -8.15 1.89
C ILE A 130 -3.12 -8.51 1.34
N LEU A 131 -2.61 -9.67 1.73
CA LEU A 131 -1.50 -10.34 1.08
C LEU A 131 -2.10 -11.40 0.15
N PHE A 132 -1.83 -11.27 -1.14
CA PHE A 132 -2.44 -12.10 -2.17
C PHE A 132 -1.38 -12.82 -3.02
N GLY A 133 -1.32 -14.14 -2.87
CA GLY A 133 -0.49 -15.00 -3.70
C GLY A 133 -1.12 -15.18 -5.09
N ILE A 134 -0.56 -14.52 -6.10
CA ILE A 134 -1.09 -14.54 -7.47
C ILE A 134 -0.56 -15.72 -8.30
N THR A 135 0.50 -16.38 -7.83
CA THR A 135 1.12 -17.53 -8.52
C THR A 135 1.70 -18.52 -7.53
N LYS A 136 1.73 -19.78 -7.93
CA LYS A 136 2.47 -20.84 -7.23
C LYS A 136 3.86 -21.10 -7.86
N LYS A 137 4.13 -20.54 -9.03
CA LYS A 137 5.40 -20.75 -9.74
C LYS A 137 6.52 -19.96 -9.08
N CYS A 138 7.64 -20.65 -8.81
CA CYS A 138 8.85 -20.05 -8.28
C CYS A 138 10.07 -20.83 -8.78
N GLY A 139 11.13 -20.12 -9.16
CA GLY A 139 12.41 -20.71 -9.54
C GLY A 139 13.33 -21.00 -8.36
N TYR A 140 12.95 -20.54 -7.15
CA TYR A 140 13.73 -20.75 -5.93
C TYR A 140 13.16 -21.86 -5.05
N GLN A 141 14.03 -22.44 -4.23
CA GLN A 141 13.69 -23.41 -3.17
C GLN A 141 14.24 -22.88 -1.84
N CYS A 142 13.64 -21.79 -1.34
CA CYS A 142 14.09 -21.18 -0.09
C CYS A 142 13.80 -22.10 1.11
N GLU A 143 14.75 -22.26 1.98
CA GLU A 143 14.64 -23.10 3.20
C GLU A 143 13.46 -22.69 4.09
N HIS A 144 13.18 -21.39 4.16
CA HIS A 144 12.11 -20.82 5.00
C HIS A 144 10.89 -20.37 4.19
N CYS A 145 10.60 -21.02 3.05
CA CYS A 145 9.45 -20.69 2.24
C CYS A 145 8.16 -21.16 2.91
N PHE A 146 7.27 -20.23 3.28
CA PHE A 146 5.97 -20.60 3.88
C PHE A 146 5.03 -21.30 2.89
N GLU A 147 5.24 -21.13 1.58
CA GLU A 147 4.47 -21.76 0.49
C GLU A 147 5.10 -23.07 -0.04
N TRP A 148 6.14 -23.59 0.60
CA TRP A 148 6.92 -24.73 0.11
C TRP A 148 6.07 -25.92 -0.34
N ASN A 149 4.97 -26.22 0.32
CA ASN A 149 4.05 -27.30 -0.02
C ASN A 149 3.20 -27.03 -1.27
N ALA A 150 3.04 -25.77 -1.66
CA ALA A 150 2.17 -25.35 -2.76
C ALA A 150 2.96 -24.94 -4.02
N LEU A 151 4.28 -24.75 -3.90
CA LEU A 151 5.13 -24.32 -5.01
C LEU A 151 5.01 -25.23 -6.22
N ASN A 152 5.00 -24.58 -7.39
CA ASN A 152 5.03 -25.22 -8.71
C ASN A 152 3.86 -26.17 -9.02
N LYS A 153 2.81 -26.17 -8.18
CA LYS A 153 1.54 -26.84 -8.52
C LYS A 153 0.80 -26.09 -9.63
N PRO A 154 -0.16 -26.74 -10.32
CA PRO A 154 -0.92 -26.11 -11.39
C PRO A 154 -1.59 -24.79 -10.94
N GLU A 155 -1.56 -23.80 -11.82
CA GLU A 155 -2.28 -22.52 -11.64
C GLU A 155 -3.78 -22.73 -11.91
N THR A 156 -4.61 -22.13 -11.06
CA THR A 156 -6.07 -22.26 -11.15
C THR A 156 -6.78 -20.94 -11.44
N LEU A 157 -6.11 -19.81 -11.17
CA LEU A 157 -6.71 -18.49 -11.32
C LEU A 157 -6.28 -17.82 -12.61
N SER A 158 -7.26 -17.44 -13.42
CA SER A 158 -7.04 -16.61 -14.59
C SER A 158 -6.76 -15.15 -14.20
N ARG A 159 -6.25 -14.34 -15.13
CA ARG A 159 -6.07 -12.90 -15.00
C ARG A 159 -7.34 -12.19 -14.51
N GLY A 160 -8.48 -12.52 -15.13
CA GLY A 160 -9.78 -11.97 -14.75
C GLY A 160 -10.21 -12.36 -13.34
N ASN A 161 -9.95 -13.62 -12.92
CA ASN A 161 -10.24 -14.06 -11.56
C ASN A 161 -9.41 -13.27 -10.53
N LEU A 162 -8.11 -13.05 -10.79
CA LEU A 162 -7.24 -12.27 -9.89
C LEU A 162 -7.79 -10.86 -9.69
N LEU A 163 -8.16 -10.17 -10.77
CA LEU A 163 -8.71 -8.82 -10.68
C LEU A 163 -10.08 -8.79 -9.98
N SER A 164 -10.95 -9.77 -10.26
CA SER A 164 -12.27 -9.87 -9.63
C SER A 164 -12.15 -10.08 -8.12
N ILE A 165 -11.22 -10.92 -7.67
CA ILE A 165 -10.93 -11.10 -6.24
C ILE A 165 -10.47 -9.79 -5.61
N ILE A 166 -9.53 -9.08 -6.24
CA ILE A 166 -9.05 -7.79 -5.74
C ILE A 166 -10.19 -6.78 -5.66
N HIS A 167 -11.06 -6.69 -6.68
CA HIS A 167 -12.21 -5.80 -6.69
C HIS A 167 -13.18 -6.11 -5.54
N SER A 168 -13.44 -7.39 -5.25
CA SER A 168 -14.27 -7.79 -4.12
C SER A 168 -13.72 -7.29 -2.80
N PHE A 169 -12.41 -7.39 -2.59
CA PHE A 169 -11.76 -6.84 -1.40
C PHE A 169 -11.75 -5.30 -1.38
N GLN A 170 -11.62 -4.66 -2.54
CA GLN A 170 -11.73 -3.20 -2.63
C GLN A 170 -13.13 -2.70 -2.24
N ASP A 171 -14.18 -3.45 -2.57
CA ASP A 171 -15.55 -3.17 -2.17
C ASP A 171 -15.75 -3.37 -0.65
N MET A 172 -14.98 -4.27 -0.03
CA MET A 172 -14.90 -4.42 1.43
C MET A 172 -14.05 -3.33 2.10
N GLY A 173 -13.47 -2.42 1.33
CA GLY A 173 -12.81 -1.23 1.88
C GLY A 173 -11.29 -1.28 1.98
N ILE A 174 -10.60 -2.32 1.46
CA ILE A 174 -9.13 -2.38 1.53
C ILE A 174 -8.48 -1.14 0.93
N THR A 175 -7.31 -0.83 1.45
CA THR A 175 -6.51 0.32 1.03
C THR A 175 -5.14 -0.08 0.48
N GLN A 176 -4.77 -1.35 0.68
CA GLN A 176 -3.49 -1.88 0.20
C GLN A 176 -3.65 -3.33 -0.25
N VAL A 177 -3.06 -3.65 -1.39
CA VAL A 177 -2.90 -5.02 -1.91
C VAL A 177 -1.41 -5.32 -1.98
N GLN A 178 -0.99 -6.38 -1.35
CA GLN A 178 0.37 -6.88 -1.38
C GLN A 178 0.39 -8.14 -2.26
N LEU A 179 0.85 -8.00 -3.50
CA LEU A 179 0.97 -9.09 -4.44
C LEU A 179 2.21 -9.93 -4.12
N SER A 180 2.02 -11.22 -3.97
CA SER A 180 3.03 -12.20 -3.60
C SER A 180 2.74 -13.54 -4.30
N GLY A 181 3.20 -14.64 -3.72
CA GLY A 181 2.98 -16.01 -4.16
C GLY A 181 4.28 -16.79 -4.12
N GLY A 182 4.55 -17.61 -5.13
CA GLY A 182 5.89 -18.08 -5.41
C GLY A 182 6.78 -16.90 -5.81
N GLU A 183 7.00 -16.72 -7.11
CA GLU A 183 7.64 -15.48 -7.61
C GLU A 183 6.63 -14.73 -8.50
N PRO A 184 6.07 -13.63 -8.05
CA PRO A 184 4.99 -12.93 -8.76
C PRO A 184 5.41 -12.41 -10.14
N LEU A 185 6.69 -12.12 -10.38
CA LEU A 185 7.19 -11.69 -11.69
C LEU A 185 7.01 -12.75 -12.78
N ASN A 186 6.76 -14.02 -12.43
CA ASN A 186 6.35 -15.02 -13.41
C ASN A 186 4.98 -14.71 -14.04
N ARG A 187 4.20 -13.81 -13.44
CA ARG A 187 2.93 -13.31 -13.97
C ARG A 187 2.97 -11.79 -14.23
N PHE A 188 4.08 -11.32 -14.78
CA PHE A 188 4.32 -9.89 -15.00
C PHE A 188 3.18 -9.20 -15.76
N ASP A 189 2.71 -9.78 -16.87
CA ASP A 189 1.62 -9.21 -17.67
C ASP A 189 0.30 -9.14 -16.90
N ASP A 190 0.06 -10.08 -15.98
CA ASP A 190 -1.11 -10.04 -15.12
C ASP A 190 -0.99 -8.97 -14.04
N ILE A 191 0.23 -8.74 -13.53
CA ILE A 191 0.50 -7.62 -12.60
C ILE A 191 0.20 -6.30 -13.30
N ILE A 192 0.72 -6.09 -14.53
CA ILE A 192 0.44 -4.88 -15.31
C ILE A 192 -1.06 -4.71 -15.53
N TYR A 193 -1.75 -5.77 -15.91
CA TYR A 193 -3.21 -5.75 -16.08
C TYR A 193 -3.94 -5.36 -14.78
N ILE A 194 -3.53 -5.90 -13.64
CA ILE A 194 -4.09 -5.55 -12.32
C ILE A 194 -3.86 -4.05 -12.06
N LEU A 195 -2.63 -3.55 -12.23
CA LEU A 195 -2.29 -2.15 -11.98
C LEU A 195 -3.10 -1.18 -12.84
N GLN A 196 -3.41 -1.56 -14.08
CA GLN A 196 -4.22 -0.75 -15.01
C GLN A 196 -5.70 -0.71 -14.64
N ASN A 197 -6.22 -1.75 -13.97
CA ASN A 197 -7.65 -1.93 -13.74
C ASN A 197 -8.06 -1.85 -12.26
N ILE A 198 -7.11 -1.66 -11.35
CA ILE A 198 -7.41 -1.56 -9.92
C ILE A 198 -8.15 -0.25 -9.60
N LYS A 199 -9.16 -0.30 -8.73
CA LYS A 199 -9.93 0.88 -8.33
C LYS A 199 -9.04 1.89 -7.59
N LYS A 200 -9.22 3.18 -7.87
CA LYS A 200 -8.49 4.30 -7.22
C LYS A 200 -8.65 4.26 -5.70
N GLY A 201 -7.58 4.65 -4.99
CA GLY A 201 -7.58 4.67 -3.51
C GLY A 201 -7.11 3.37 -2.87
N THR A 202 -6.53 2.48 -3.66
CA THR A 202 -5.80 1.29 -3.20
C THR A 202 -4.35 1.39 -3.65
N GLU A 203 -3.42 1.10 -2.77
CA GLU A 203 -1.99 1.04 -3.07
C GLU A 203 -1.58 -0.42 -3.31
N VAL A 204 -0.73 -0.66 -4.31
CA VAL A 204 -0.22 -2.00 -4.62
C VAL A 204 1.24 -2.10 -4.24
N TRP A 205 1.58 -3.16 -3.54
CA TRP A 205 2.96 -3.55 -3.21
C TRP A 205 3.25 -4.88 -3.88
N LEU A 206 4.49 -5.05 -4.34
CA LEU A 206 4.97 -6.29 -4.93
C LEU A 206 6.07 -6.88 -4.05
N TYR A 207 5.86 -8.11 -3.57
CA TYR A 207 6.85 -8.90 -2.85
C TYR A 207 7.52 -9.86 -3.81
N THR A 208 8.70 -9.53 -4.25
CA THR A 208 9.45 -10.29 -5.24
C THR A 208 10.89 -10.51 -4.80
N SER A 209 11.47 -11.63 -5.20
CA SER A 209 12.91 -11.88 -5.10
C SER A 209 13.70 -11.18 -6.21
N GLY A 210 13.02 -10.63 -7.22
CA GLY A 210 13.65 -10.08 -8.42
C GLY A 210 14.09 -11.15 -9.44
N TYR A 211 13.70 -12.40 -9.27
CA TYR A 211 14.02 -13.47 -10.21
C TYR A 211 13.44 -13.18 -11.60
N HIS A 212 14.26 -13.28 -12.62
CA HIS A 212 13.92 -12.87 -14.00
C HIS A 212 13.54 -11.38 -14.16
N PHE A 213 13.93 -10.54 -13.21
CA PHE A 213 13.82 -9.09 -13.40
C PHE A 213 14.92 -8.63 -14.34
N THR A 214 14.55 -8.34 -15.58
CA THR A 214 15.47 -7.85 -16.62
C THR A 214 15.20 -6.36 -16.88
N GLU A 215 16.09 -5.72 -17.65
CA GLU A 215 15.91 -4.31 -18.04
C GLU A 215 14.65 -4.07 -18.89
N GLU A 216 14.10 -5.12 -19.50
CA GLU A 216 12.88 -5.07 -20.33
C GLU A 216 11.59 -5.25 -19.51
N ARG A 217 11.70 -5.71 -18.26
CA ARG A 217 10.62 -5.94 -17.30
C ARG A 217 10.85 -5.07 -16.07
#